data_3fb334e2a5825cb4a7990afddc4e85d0
#
_entry.id   3fb334e2a5825cb4a7990afddc4e85d0
#
_cell.length_a   1.000
_cell.length_b   1.000
_cell.length_c   1.000
_cell.angle_alpha   90.00
_cell.angle_beta   90.00
_cell.angle_gamma   90.00
#
_symmetry.space_group_name_H-M   'P 1'
#
loop_
_entity.id
_entity.type
_entity.pdbx_description
1 polymer ?
#
loop_
_entity_poly.entity_id
_entity_poly.type
_entity_poly.pdbx_seq_one_letter_code
_entity_poly.pdbx_strand_id
1 'polypeptide(L)'
;MEVTPLGLHLTGATDQDEANVRACRDALAEALGFLTPSHDAYGFHTTMAYQKRWPPAKSLGRYEQALAQMGADFAARVHVLDLDPPAFCRFSDMNAFPPVRRFVGGLRAIILTPCEKSVVS
;
A
#
# COMPACT_ATOMS: atom_id res chain seq x y z
N MET A 1 -0.30 14.83 17.08
CA MET A 1 0.77 14.47 16.12
C MET A 1 0.17 13.53 15.10
N GLU A 2 0.15 13.94 13.86
CA GLU A 2 -0.37 13.13 12.78
C GLU A 2 0.69 12.12 12.33
N VAL A 3 0.34 10.86 12.26
CA VAL A 3 1.24 9.80 11.81
C VAL A 3 0.98 9.56 10.32
N THR A 4 1.97 9.81 9.50
CA THR A 4 1.86 9.63 8.05
C THR A 4 2.55 8.34 7.63
N PRO A 5 1.88 7.45 6.90
CA PRO A 5 2.52 6.25 6.39
C PRO A 5 3.45 6.57 5.22
N LEU A 6 4.61 5.94 5.23
CA LEU A 6 5.54 5.90 4.12
C LEU A 6 5.45 4.53 3.46
N GLY A 7 5.22 4.47 2.17
CA GLY A 7 5.03 3.20 1.50
C GLY A 7 5.20 3.28 -0.01
N LEU A 8 4.84 2.19 -0.65
CA LEU A 8 4.93 2.02 -2.09
C LEU A 8 3.54 1.86 -2.67
N HIS A 9 3.25 2.54 -3.77
CA HIS A 9 2.08 2.25 -4.59
C HIS A 9 2.32 1.01 -5.43
N LEU A 10 1.31 0.17 -5.49
CA LEU A 10 1.31 -1.08 -6.24
C LEU A 10 0.18 -1.06 -7.28
N THR A 11 0.46 -1.63 -8.43
CA THR A 11 -0.57 -1.94 -9.44
C THR A 11 -0.38 -3.39 -9.91
N GLY A 12 -1.40 -3.98 -10.48
CA GLY A 12 -1.26 -5.31 -11.08
C GLY A 12 -0.18 -5.33 -12.15
N ALA A 13 0.63 -6.38 -12.19
CA ALA A 13 1.69 -6.55 -13.20
C ALA A 13 1.10 -6.70 -14.60
N THR A 14 -0.11 -7.24 -14.69
CA THR A 14 -0.92 -7.35 -15.90
C THR A 14 -2.32 -6.79 -15.63
N ASP A 15 -3.07 -6.54 -16.70
CA ASP A 15 -4.49 -6.13 -16.57
C ASP A 15 -5.31 -7.19 -15.82
N GLN A 16 -4.97 -8.46 -15.99
CA GLN A 16 -5.63 -9.54 -15.28
C GLN A 16 -5.30 -9.52 -13.78
N ASP A 17 -4.06 -9.27 -13.40
CA ASP A 17 -3.66 -9.15 -11.99
C ASP A 17 -4.40 -7.98 -11.32
N GLU A 18 -4.48 -6.83 -12.00
CA GLU A 18 -5.22 -5.67 -11.51
C GLU A 18 -6.72 -5.97 -11.35
N ALA A 19 -7.31 -6.64 -12.33
CA ALA A 19 -8.71 -7.04 -12.28
C ALA A 19 -8.98 -8.03 -11.14
N ASN A 20 -8.07 -8.96 -10.89
CA ASN A 20 -8.19 -9.94 -9.81
C ASN A 20 -8.17 -9.29 -8.43
N VAL A 21 -7.28 -8.33 -8.21
CA VAL A 21 -7.21 -7.60 -6.93
C VAL A 21 -8.47 -6.78 -6.70
N ARG A 22 -8.96 -6.09 -7.72
CA ARG A 22 -10.18 -5.29 -7.62
C ARG A 22 -11.40 -6.17 -7.39
N ALA A 23 -11.50 -7.30 -8.07
CA ALA A 23 -12.57 -8.27 -7.84
C ALA A 23 -12.56 -8.85 -6.42
N CYS A 24 -11.38 -9.12 -5.88
CA CYS A 24 -11.24 -9.56 -4.48
C CYS A 24 -11.75 -8.49 -3.50
N ARG A 25 -11.40 -7.23 -3.73
CA ARG A 25 -11.88 -6.12 -2.90
C ARG A 25 -13.39 -5.92 -2.99
N ASP A 26 -13.95 -6.04 -4.20
CA ASP A 26 -15.39 -5.94 -4.41
C ASP A 26 -16.14 -7.06 -3.70
N ALA A 27 -15.64 -8.28 -3.80
CA ALA A 27 -16.22 -9.43 -3.10
C ALA A 27 -16.16 -9.29 -1.57
N LEU A 28 -15.08 -8.73 -1.04
CA LEU A 28 -14.96 -8.43 0.39
C LEU A 28 -15.97 -7.37 0.83
N ALA A 29 -16.14 -6.31 0.05
CA ALA A 29 -17.11 -5.27 0.33
C ALA A 29 -18.55 -5.81 0.32
N GLU A 30 -18.88 -6.66 -0.65
CA GLU A 30 -20.17 -7.34 -0.71
C GLU A 30 -20.40 -8.23 0.53
N ALA A 31 -19.41 -9.04 0.89
CA ALA A 31 -19.49 -9.93 2.05
C ALA A 31 -19.62 -9.16 3.38
N LEU A 32 -18.98 -8.02 3.50
CA LEU A 32 -19.05 -7.15 4.69
C LEU A 32 -20.29 -6.26 4.71
N GLY A 33 -20.95 -6.08 3.58
CA GLY A 33 -22.18 -5.30 3.48
C GLY A 33 -21.97 -3.79 3.50
N PHE A 34 -20.75 -3.30 3.21
CA PHE A 34 -20.49 -1.86 3.12
C PHE A 34 -19.40 -1.53 2.12
N LEU A 35 -19.47 -0.31 1.57
CA LEU A 35 -18.45 0.29 0.72
C LEU A 35 -17.86 1.51 1.41
N THR A 36 -16.54 1.63 1.40
CA THR A 36 -15.91 2.87 1.81
C THR A 36 -16.11 3.95 0.75
N PRO A 37 -16.16 5.25 1.12
CA PRO A 37 -16.32 6.33 0.14
C PRO A 37 -15.25 6.35 -0.96
N SER A 38 -14.07 5.82 -0.69
CA SER A 38 -12.93 5.75 -1.62
C SER A 38 -12.78 4.40 -2.31
N HIS A 39 -13.78 3.53 -2.25
CA HIS A 39 -13.66 2.14 -2.74
C HIS A 39 -13.13 2.05 -4.17
N ASP A 40 -13.70 2.82 -5.09
CA ASP A 40 -13.32 2.78 -6.51
C ASP A 40 -11.99 3.47 -6.79
N ALA A 41 -11.66 4.49 -6.01
CA ALA A 41 -10.43 5.28 -6.17
C ALA A 41 -9.25 4.77 -5.33
N TYR A 42 -9.48 3.82 -4.44
CA TYR A 42 -8.46 3.33 -3.52
C TYR A 42 -7.36 2.56 -4.28
N GLY A 43 -6.14 3.05 -4.19
CA GLY A 43 -4.97 2.39 -4.74
C GLY A 43 -4.40 1.34 -3.78
N PHE A 44 -3.80 0.29 -4.35
CA PHE A 44 -3.09 -0.70 -3.55
C PHE A 44 -1.73 -0.15 -3.13
N HIS A 45 -1.34 -0.45 -1.92
CA HIS A 45 -0.07 0.03 -1.38
C HIS A 45 0.47 -0.93 -0.31
N THR A 46 1.76 -0.85 -0.07
CA THR A 46 2.38 -1.43 1.10
C THR A 46 3.03 -0.33 1.93
N THR A 47 2.74 -0.34 3.21
CA THR A 47 3.32 0.64 4.15
C THR A 47 4.63 0.08 4.69
N MET A 48 5.69 0.87 4.57
CA MET A 48 7.03 0.50 5.01
C MET A 48 7.35 1.06 6.39
N ALA A 49 6.85 2.25 6.68
CA ALA A 49 7.11 2.95 7.92
C ALA A 49 6.06 4.03 8.19
N TYR A 50 5.98 4.45 9.43
CA TYR A 50 5.17 5.59 9.84
C TYR A 50 6.07 6.71 10.32
N GLN A 51 5.86 7.90 9.80
CA GLN A 51 6.59 9.08 10.23
C GLN A 51 6.00 9.60 11.55
N LYS A 52 6.82 9.64 12.58
CA LYS A 52 6.42 10.09 13.92
C LYS A 52 6.60 11.59 14.14
N ARG A 53 7.51 12.22 13.39
CA ARG A 53 7.82 13.65 13.50
C ARG A 53 8.11 14.22 12.11
N TRP A 54 7.65 15.43 11.87
CA TRP A 54 8.06 16.15 10.68
C TRP A 54 9.49 16.67 10.81
N PRO A 55 10.28 16.62 9.74
CA PRO A 55 11.58 17.29 9.74
C PRO A 55 11.42 18.79 9.92
N PRO A 56 12.40 19.51 10.45
CA PRO A 56 12.39 20.96 10.49
C PRO A 56 12.17 21.52 9.07
N ALA A 57 11.48 22.67 8.96
CA ALA A 57 11.16 23.28 7.66
C ALA A 57 12.40 23.47 6.76
N LYS A 58 13.54 23.83 7.35
CA LYS A 58 14.81 23.97 6.61
C LYS A 58 15.38 22.68 6.04
N SER A 59 14.93 21.52 6.53
CA SER A 59 15.39 20.20 6.11
C SER A 59 14.36 19.47 5.24
N LEU A 60 13.15 20.04 5.08
CA LEU A 60 12.04 19.37 4.41
C LEU A 60 12.38 19.00 2.96
N GLY A 61 12.97 19.93 2.21
CA GLY A 61 13.35 19.68 0.83
C GLY A 61 14.38 18.55 0.67
N ARG A 62 15.33 18.46 1.58
CA ARG A 62 16.32 17.36 1.60
C ARG A 62 15.67 16.01 1.95
N TYR A 63 14.73 16.04 2.86
CA TYR A 63 13.98 14.87 3.25
C TYR A 63 13.13 14.33 2.07
N GLU A 64 12.39 15.20 1.41
CA GLU A 64 11.60 14.85 0.24
C GLU A 64 12.48 14.30 -0.90
N GLN A 65 13.61 14.93 -1.14
CA GLN A 65 14.59 14.46 -2.13
C GLN A 65 15.14 13.07 -1.80
N ALA A 66 15.46 12.81 -0.54
CA ALA A 66 15.94 11.52 -0.09
C ALA A 66 14.87 10.42 -0.26
N LEU A 67 13.61 10.71 0.07
CA LEU A 67 12.52 9.77 -0.14
C LEU A 67 12.30 9.45 -1.62
N ALA A 68 12.31 10.48 -2.48
CA ALA A 68 12.16 10.30 -3.91
C ALA A 68 13.32 9.46 -4.49
N GLN A 69 14.55 9.70 -4.06
CA GLN A 69 15.71 8.94 -4.49
C GLN A 69 15.65 7.48 -4.03
N MET A 70 15.28 7.24 -2.78
CA MET A 70 15.10 5.89 -2.26
C MET A 70 14.03 5.12 -3.03
N GLY A 71 12.90 5.75 -3.34
CA GLY A 71 11.85 5.17 -4.13
C GLY A 71 12.30 4.82 -5.56
N ALA A 72 13.02 5.72 -6.21
CA ALA A 72 13.57 5.50 -7.55
C ALA A 72 14.59 4.36 -7.55
N ASP A 73 15.49 4.31 -6.58
CA ASP A 73 16.50 3.25 -6.45
C ASP A 73 15.85 1.88 -6.21
N PHE A 74 14.82 1.85 -5.39
CA PHE A 74 14.08 0.61 -5.13
C PHE A 74 13.34 0.13 -6.38
N ALA A 75 12.63 1.01 -7.06
CA ALA A 75 11.91 0.68 -8.30
C ALA A 75 12.84 0.21 -9.42
N ALA A 76 14.07 0.74 -9.48
CA ALA A 76 15.09 0.31 -10.44
C ALA A 76 15.60 -1.12 -10.19
N ARG A 77 15.56 -1.58 -8.95
CA ARG A 77 16.03 -2.92 -8.54
C ARG A 77 14.93 -3.97 -8.51
N VAL A 78 13.71 -3.54 -8.18
CA VAL A 78 12.57 -4.44 -8.01
C VAL A 78 11.44 -3.96 -8.92
N HIS A 79 11.25 -4.64 -10.04
CA HIS A 79 10.22 -4.28 -11.01
C HIS A 79 8.89 -4.95 -10.74
N VAL A 80 8.93 -6.20 -10.29
CA VAL A 80 7.74 -7.02 -10.03
C VAL A 80 7.85 -7.66 -8.66
N LEU A 81 6.75 -7.63 -7.92
CA LEU A 81 6.60 -8.36 -6.66
C LEU A 81 5.61 -9.50 -6.87
N ASP A 82 6.05 -10.70 -6.52
CA ASP A 82 5.16 -11.84 -6.37
C ASP A 82 4.61 -11.81 -4.94
N LEU A 83 3.32 -11.61 -4.82
CA LEU A 83 2.63 -11.52 -3.53
C LEU A 83 1.94 -12.84 -3.22
N ASP A 84 2.01 -13.23 -1.96
CA ASP A 84 1.25 -14.36 -1.45
C ASP A 84 -0.26 -14.13 -1.60
N PRO A 85 -1.07 -15.19 -1.60
CA PRO A 85 -2.52 -15.04 -1.57
C PRO A 85 -2.97 -14.16 -0.43
N PRO A 86 -3.99 -13.30 -0.66
CA PRO A 86 -4.52 -12.47 0.41
C PRO A 86 -5.04 -13.31 1.57
N ALA A 87 -4.98 -12.75 2.76
CA ALA A 87 -5.48 -13.38 3.97
C ALA A 87 -6.42 -12.42 4.71
N PHE A 88 -7.48 -12.99 5.27
CA PHE A 88 -8.30 -12.28 6.23
C PHE A 88 -7.61 -12.33 7.59
N CYS A 89 -7.28 -11.17 8.13
CA CYS A 89 -6.55 -11.04 9.39
C CYS A 89 -7.38 -10.32 10.44
N ARG A 90 -7.17 -10.69 11.69
CA ARG A 90 -7.65 -9.92 12.84
C ARG A 90 -6.44 -9.29 13.51
N PHE A 91 -6.60 -8.08 13.98
CA PHE A 91 -5.53 -7.39 14.68
C PHE A 91 -6.06 -6.57 15.86
N SER A 92 -5.29 -6.50 16.91
CA SER A 92 -5.52 -5.66 18.08
C SER A 92 -4.73 -4.35 18.02
N ASP A 93 -3.62 -4.37 17.30
CA ASP A 93 -2.77 -3.21 17.02
C ASP A 93 -2.14 -3.35 15.64
N MET A 94 -1.32 -2.37 15.23
CA MET A 94 -0.69 -2.33 13.91
C MET A 94 0.65 -3.08 13.84
N ASN A 95 1.03 -3.83 14.87
CA ASN A 95 2.31 -4.55 14.90
C ASN A 95 2.22 -5.98 14.37
N ALA A 96 1.03 -6.58 14.40
CA ALA A 96 0.83 -7.95 13.94
C ALA A 96 -0.56 -8.13 13.31
N PHE A 97 -0.60 -8.91 12.25
CA PHE A 97 -1.82 -9.24 11.51
C PHE A 97 -1.95 -10.76 11.39
N PRO A 98 -2.28 -11.46 12.49
CA PRO A 98 -2.40 -12.91 12.44
C PRO A 98 -3.52 -13.34 11.50
N PRO A 99 -3.24 -14.21 10.52
CA PRO A 99 -4.24 -14.65 9.56
C PRO A 99 -5.28 -15.55 10.22
N VAL A 100 -6.54 -15.26 9.96
CA VAL A 100 -7.68 -16.11 10.33
C VAL A 100 -8.01 -17.08 9.20
N ARG A 101 -7.94 -16.59 7.97
CA ARG A 101 -8.19 -17.38 6.76
C ARG A 101 -7.31 -16.89 5.62
N ARG A 102 -6.69 -17.83 4.91
CA ARG A 102 -5.94 -17.56 3.69
C ARG A 102 -6.77 -17.90 2.47
N PHE A 103 -6.69 -17.06 1.44
CA PHE A 103 -7.31 -17.30 0.16
C PHE A 103 -6.34 -17.99 -0.80
N VAL A 104 -6.86 -18.60 -1.85
CA VAL A 104 -6.06 -19.27 -2.88
C VAL A 104 -5.75 -18.28 -4.01
N GLY A 105 -4.54 -18.36 -4.57
CA GLY A 105 -4.09 -17.55 -5.68
C GLY A 105 -3.21 -16.37 -5.25
N GLY A 106 -2.04 -16.28 -5.84
CA GLY A 106 -1.11 -15.18 -5.67
C GLY A 106 -1.40 -14.02 -6.62
N LEU A 107 -0.71 -12.91 -6.40
CA LEU A 107 -0.80 -11.69 -7.19
C LEU A 107 0.59 -11.21 -7.57
N ARG A 108 0.75 -10.75 -8.80
CA ARG A 108 1.92 -9.99 -9.21
C ARG A 108 1.61 -8.51 -9.22
N ALA A 109 2.48 -7.74 -8.64
CA ALA A 109 2.34 -6.30 -8.57
C ALA A 109 3.60 -5.58 -9.09
N ILE A 110 3.40 -4.44 -9.71
CA ILE A 110 4.44 -3.51 -10.11
C ILE A 110 4.46 -2.37 -9.11
N ILE A 111 5.64 -1.93 -8.74
CA ILE A 111 5.85 -0.73 -7.95
C ILE A 111 5.79 0.46 -8.88
N LEU A 112 4.83 1.36 -8.67
CA LEU A 112 4.68 2.56 -9.48
C LEU A 112 5.48 3.73 -8.94
N THR A 113 5.28 4.07 -7.69
CA THR A 113 5.91 5.23 -7.05
C THR A 113 5.95 5.05 -5.54
N PRO A 114 6.84 5.74 -4.84
CA PRO A 114 6.70 5.89 -3.39
C PRO A 114 5.33 6.48 -3.06
N CYS A 115 4.67 5.88 -2.10
CA CYS A 115 3.38 6.38 -1.63
C CYS A 115 3.61 7.62 -0.76
N GLU A 116 3.64 8.78 -1.38
CA GLU A 116 3.41 10.01 -0.63
C GLU A 116 1.89 10.16 -0.44
N LYS A 117 1.41 9.83 0.73
CA LYS A 117 0.10 10.34 1.09
C LYS A 117 0.26 11.84 1.26
N SER A 118 -0.23 12.57 0.29
CA SER A 118 -0.50 13.99 0.52
C SER A 118 -1.28 14.10 1.83
N VAL A 119 -0.75 14.90 2.73
CA VAL A 119 -1.45 15.27 3.96
C VAL A 119 -2.74 15.96 3.51
N VAL A 120 -3.84 15.24 3.53
CA VAL A 120 -5.16 15.85 3.48
C VAL A 120 -5.37 16.40 4.88
N SER A 121 -5.08 17.66 5.01
CA SER A 121 -5.47 18.42 6.20
C SER A 121 -6.99 18.45 6.35
#